data_90d4949aaee2618377f43556481108c1
#
_entry.id   90d4949aaee2618377f43556481108c1
#
_cell.length_a   1.000
_cell.length_b   1.000
_cell.length_c   1.000
_cell.angle_alpha   90.00
_cell.angle_beta   90.00
_cell.angle_gamma   90.00
#
_symmetry.space_group_name_H-M   'P 1'
#
loop_
_entity.id
_entity.type
_entity.pdbx_description
1 polymer ?
#
loop_
_entity_poly.entity_id
_entity_poly.type
_entity_poly.pdbx_seq_one_letter_code
_entity_poly.pdbx_strand_id
1 'polypeptide(L)'
;DARFVVDNYSRVNTIPCADLLDREGNKVMTIQESDFSQLKAAGYRFPEPFVVKAADGVTDLYGVMYKPYDFDSTKVYPIIDYVYPGPQVEAVYYPFTRMSVRTDRLAQAGFIVISVGQRGGHPSRSKWYHNYGYGNMRDYPLADHKVAVEQLAARHKFIDIDRVGIHGHSGGGFMSTAAICQYPDFYKAAVSCAGNHDNRIYNRWWSETHHGVKEVVSEKGDTTFVYKIATNPQIAKQLKGNLLLIHGDIDNNVHPGNTLRVVDALIRAGKRFDMLILPQQRHGFGDMNEYFYWRLVDYFSEHLRKE
;
A
#
# COMPACT_ATOMS: atom_id res chain seq x y z
N ASP A 1 -31.07 -20.80 -23.28
CA ASP A 1 -30.02 -21.79 -23.05
C ASP A 1 -28.69 -21.24 -23.54
N ALA A 2 -27.78 -20.92 -22.61
CA ALA A 2 -26.43 -20.53 -22.95
C ALA A 2 -25.68 -21.78 -23.44
N ARG A 3 -25.36 -21.81 -24.74
CA ARG A 3 -24.53 -22.88 -25.32
C ARG A 3 -23.02 -22.56 -25.25
N PHE A 4 -22.71 -21.28 -25.10
CA PHE A 4 -21.33 -20.79 -25.05
C PHE A 4 -21.17 -19.75 -23.96
N VAL A 5 -19.97 -19.62 -23.44
CA VAL A 5 -19.54 -18.61 -22.46
C VAL A 5 -18.31 -17.90 -23.01
N VAL A 6 -18.24 -16.60 -22.87
CA VAL A 6 -17.02 -15.83 -23.13
C VAL A 6 -16.31 -15.65 -21.79
N ASP A 7 -15.11 -16.21 -21.67
CA ASP A 7 -14.23 -16.04 -20.52
C ASP A 7 -13.19 -14.97 -20.81
N ASN A 8 -13.28 -13.84 -20.08
CA ASN A 8 -12.30 -12.77 -20.13
C ASN A 8 -11.40 -12.89 -18.88
N TYR A 9 -10.15 -13.19 -19.10
CA TYR A 9 -9.21 -13.41 -17.99
C TYR A 9 -7.88 -12.71 -18.19
N SER A 10 -7.22 -12.43 -17.08
CA SER A 10 -5.82 -12.03 -17.01
C SER A 10 -5.27 -12.32 -15.62
N ARG A 11 -3.94 -12.33 -15.50
CA ARG A 11 -3.23 -12.41 -14.22
C ARG A 11 -2.04 -11.47 -14.26
N VAL A 12 -1.39 -11.24 -13.13
CA VAL A 12 -0.21 -10.36 -13.09
C VAL A 12 0.88 -10.78 -14.09
N ASN A 13 0.94 -12.07 -14.42
CA ASN A 13 1.89 -12.67 -15.36
C ASN A 13 1.23 -13.27 -16.61
N THR A 14 0.01 -12.88 -16.91
CA THR A 14 -0.76 -13.35 -18.08
C THR A 14 -1.50 -12.17 -18.67
N ILE A 15 -1.23 -11.87 -19.95
CA ILE A 15 -1.89 -10.77 -20.67
C ILE A 15 -3.42 -11.02 -20.78
N PRO A 16 -4.24 -9.96 -20.93
CA PRO A 16 -5.66 -10.11 -21.12
C PRO A 16 -5.99 -10.93 -22.36
N CYS A 17 -6.86 -11.91 -22.18
CA CYS A 17 -7.34 -12.82 -23.21
C CYS A 17 -8.84 -13.02 -23.08
N ALA A 18 -9.53 -13.24 -24.19
CA ALA A 18 -10.94 -13.60 -24.27
C ALA A 18 -11.07 -14.93 -25.04
N ASP A 19 -11.55 -15.96 -24.37
CA ASP A 19 -11.80 -17.28 -24.94
C ASP A 19 -13.30 -17.57 -25.03
N LEU A 20 -13.72 -18.25 -26.09
CA LEU A 20 -15.04 -18.85 -26.21
C LEU A 20 -14.98 -20.27 -25.66
N LEU A 21 -15.80 -20.58 -24.67
CA LEU A 21 -15.94 -21.90 -24.10
C LEU A 21 -17.29 -22.49 -24.45
N ASP A 22 -17.37 -23.82 -24.58
CA ASP A 22 -18.65 -24.53 -24.67
C ASP A 22 -19.29 -24.64 -23.25
N ARG A 23 -20.45 -25.24 -23.16
CA ARG A 23 -21.19 -25.40 -21.90
C ARG A 23 -20.52 -26.36 -20.93
N GLU A 24 -19.64 -27.23 -21.41
CA GLU A 24 -18.84 -28.16 -20.64
C GLU A 24 -17.53 -27.50 -20.12
N GLY A 25 -17.23 -26.24 -20.53
CA GLY A 25 -16.05 -25.50 -20.18
C GLY A 25 -14.83 -25.75 -21.06
N ASN A 26 -14.99 -26.47 -22.18
CA ASN A 26 -13.91 -26.69 -23.12
C ASN A 26 -13.72 -25.47 -24.03
N LYS A 27 -12.49 -25.11 -24.27
CA LYS A 27 -12.15 -23.99 -25.15
C LYS A 27 -12.47 -24.33 -26.60
N VAL A 28 -13.34 -23.53 -27.21
CA VAL A 28 -13.71 -23.62 -28.63
C VAL A 28 -12.72 -22.82 -29.48
N MET A 29 -12.43 -21.57 -29.07
CA MET A 29 -11.48 -20.71 -29.77
C MET A 29 -11.06 -19.54 -28.89
N THR A 30 -9.92 -18.92 -29.21
CA THR A 30 -9.57 -17.58 -28.71
C THR A 30 -10.30 -16.53 -29.56
N ILE A 31 -11.09 -15.68 -28.92
CA ILE A 31 -11.75 -14.55 -29.56
C ILE A 31 -10.75 -13.42 -29.77
N GLN A 32 -9.99 -13.10 -28.71
CA GLN A 32 -9.00 -12.02 -28.73
C GLN A 32 -7.94 -12.23 -27.66
N GLU A 33 -6.70 -11.86 -28.00
CA GLU A 33 -5.56 -11.75 -27.09
C GLU A 33 -4.95 -10.36 -27.24
N SER A 34 -4.53 -9.74 -26.14
CA SER A 34 -3.88 -8.43 -26.19
C SER A 34 -2.53 -8.51 -26.92
N ASP A 35 -2.22 -7.53 -27.75
CA ASP A 35 -0.89 -7.43 -28.35
C ASP A 35 0.15 -7.02 -27.28
N PHE A 36 1.11 -7.89 -27.05
CA PHE A 36 2.19 -7.73 -26.10
C PHE A 36 3.55 -7.44 -26.75
N SER A 37 3.60 -7.37 -28.07
CA SER A 37 4.85 -7.31 -28.85
C SER A 37 5.73 -6.11 -28.49
N GLN A 38 5.15 -4.91 -28.37
CA GLN A 38 5.87 -3.69 -28.03
C GLN A 38 6.45 -3.72 -26.60
N LEU A 39 5.69 -4.20 -25.63
CA LEU A 39 6.17 -4.34 -24.25
C LEU A 39 7.30 -5.36 -24.16
N LYS A 40 7.18 -6.49 -24.88
CA LYS A 40 8.22 -7.52 -24.97
C LYS A 40 9.49 -6.95 -25.60
N ALA A 41 9.37 -6.18 -26.68
CA ALA A 41 10.50 -5.52 -27.34
C ALA A 41 11.18 -4.49 -26.44
N ALA A 42 10.42 -3.81 -25.54
CA ALA A 42 10.95 -2.88 -24.55
C ALA A 42 11.57 -3.58 -23.32
N GLY A 43 11.66 -4.92 -23.31
CA GLY A 43 12.24 -5.66 -22.20
C GLY A 43 11.33 -5.84 -20.98
N TYR A 44 10.01 -5.65 -21.15
CA TYR A 44 9.07 -5.80 -20.05
C TYR A 44 9.20 -7.16 -19.37
N ARG A 45 9.26 -7.13 -18.04
CA ARG A 45 9.24 -8.31 -17.18
C ARG A 45 7.92 -8.38 -16.40
N PHE A 46 7.28 -9.53 -16.46
CA PHE A 46 6.10 -9.78 -15.63
C PHE A 46 6.44 -9.70 -14.14
N PRO A 47 5.56 -9.11 -13.34
CA PRO A 47 5.68 -9.20 -11.89
C PRO A 47 5.61 -10.65 -11.40
N GLU A 48 6.24 -10.92 -10.28
CA GLU A 48 6.34 -12.25 -9.69
C GLU A 48 5.37 -12.39 -8.50
N PRO A 49 4.35 -13.27 -8.58
CA PRO A 49 3.57 -13.62 -7.41
C PRO A 49 4.43 -14.30 -6.34
N PHE A 50 4.16 -13.99 -5.08
CA PHE A 50 4.82 -14.65 -3.95
C PHE A 50 3.84 -14.97 -2.82
N VAL A 51 4.28 -15.86 -1.92
CA VAL A 51 3.58 -16.19 -0.68
C VAL A 51 4.53 -16.06 0.49
N VAL A 52 4.06 -15.43 1.55
CA VAL A 52 4.76 -15.32 2.84
C VAL A 52 3.80 -15.63 3.98
N LYS A 53 4.31 -15.85 5.19
CA LYS A 53 3.49 -15.97 6.38
C LYS A 53 3.23 -14.61 7.00
N ALA A 54 2.02 -14.41 7.51
CA ALA A 54 1.67 -13.27 8.35
C ALA A 54 2.47 -13.26 9.66
N ALA A 55 2.37 -12.19 10.41
CA ALA A 55 3.06 -12.06 11.70
C ALA A 55 2.61 -13.11 12.76
N ASP A 56 1.51 -13.83 12.53
CA ASP A 56 1.09 -14.97 13.36
C ASP A 56 1.86 -16.27 13.04
N GLY A 57 2.68 -16.29 11.99
CA GLY A 57 3.44 -17.45 11.54
C GLY A 57 2.61 -18.55 10.85
N VAL A 58 1.29 -18.38 10.73
CA VAL A 58 0.35 -19.41 10.24
C VAL A 58 -0.35 -18.97 8.96
N THR A 59 -0.94 -17.77 8.93
CA THR A 59 -1.74 -17.26 7.82
C THR A 59 -0.88 -16.99 6.58
N ASP A 60 -1.26 -17.55 5.44
CA ASP A 60 -0.61 -17.22 4.16
C ASP A 60 -1.06 -15.85 3.67
N LEU A 61 -0.09 -15.01 3.33
CA LEU A 61 -0.27 -13.75 2.64
C LEU A 61 0.23 -13.89 1.21
N TYR A 62 -0.57 -13.42 0.27
CA TYR A 62 -0.23 -13.41 -1.14
C TYR A 62 0.16 -12.02 -1.57
N GLY A 63 1.22 -11.91 -2.35
CA GLY A 63 1.72 -10.64 -2.82
C GLY A 63 2.26 -10.72 -4.24
N VAL A 64 2.66 -9.56 -4.75
CA VAL A 64 3.26 -9.37 -6.06
C VAL A 64 4.53 -8.54 -5.91
N MET A 65 5.63 -9.03 -6.51
CA MET A 65 6.92 -8.35 -6.55
C MET A 65 7.17 -7.80 -7.95
N TYR A 66 7.48 -6.53 -8.03
CA TYR A 66 7.83 -5.80 -9.25
C TYR A 66 9.33 -5.51 -9.24
N LYS A 67 10.00 -5.83 -10.34
CA LYS A 67 11.44 -5.65 -10.52
C LYS A 67 11.72 -4.69 -11.68
N PRO A 68 12.85 -3.98 -11.70
CA PRO A 68 13.28 -3.25 -12.89
C PRO A 68 13.38 -4.15 -14.12
N TYR A 69 13.17 -3.62 -15.32
CA TYR A 69 13.30 -4.41 -16.56
C TYR A 69 14.73 -4.84 -16.81
N ASP A 70 15.72 -4.05 -16.37
CA ASP A 70 17.15 -4.33 -16.38
C ASP A 70 17.63 -5.04 -15.10
N PHE A 71 16.71 -5.69 -14.37
CA PHE A 71 17.02 -6.38 -13.12
C PHE A 71 18.20 -7.34 -13.25
N ASP A 72 19.15 -7.19 -12.35
CA ASP A 72 20.35 -8.02 -12.23
C ASP A 72 20.40 -8.64 -10.82
N SER A 73 20.29 -9.95 -10.73
CA SER A 73 20.27 -10.67 -9.45
C SER A 73 21.58 -10.62 -8.65
N THR A 74 22.66 -10.10 -9.26
CA THR A 74 23.95 -9.88 -8.58
C THR A 74 24.04 -8.55 -7.86
N LYS A 75 23.11 -7.62 -8.15
CA LYS A 75 22.98 -6.32 -7.51
C LYS A 75 22.04 -6.38 -6.31
N VAL A 76 22.15 -5.38 -5.44
CA VAL A 76 21.31 -5.26 -4.25
C VAL A 76 20.48 -3.99 -4.34
N TYR A 77 19.17 -4.14 -4.19
CA TYR A 77 18.17 -3.10 -4.41
C TYR A 77 17.47 -2.71 -3.11
N PRO A 78 17.15 -1.42 -2.90
CA PRO A 78 16.19 -1.02 -1.89
C PRO A 78 14.82 -1.64 -2.18
N ILE A 79 14.04 -1.91 -1.13
CA ILE A 79 12.66 -2.42 -1.26
C ILE A 79 11.65 -1.38 -0.82
N ILE A 80 10.58 -1.22 -1.60
CA ILE A 80 9.46 -0.33 -1.31
C ILE A 80 8.18 -1.15 -1.18
N ASP A 81 7.50 -0.99 -0.06
CA ASP A 81 6.22 -1.61 0.23
C ASP A 81 5.07 -0.65 -0.12
N TYR A 82 4.24 -1.04 -1.09
CA TYR A 82 3.00 -0.32 -1.41
C TYR A 82 1.86 -0.87 -0.56
N VAL A 83 1.34 -0.05 0.35
CA VAL A 83 0.39 -0.46 1.37
C VAL A 83 -1.00 0.15 1.19
N TYR A 84 -2.03 -0.66 1.48
CA TYR A 84 -3.40 -0.22 1.71
C TYR A 84 -4.08 -1.14 2.73
N PRO A 85 -4.71 -0.60 3.80
CA PRO A 85 -5.12 -1.42 4.95
C PRO A 85 -6.33 -2.33 4.70
N GLY A 86 -7.10 -2.11 3.66
CA GLY A 86 -8.42 -2.72 3.50
C GLY A 86 -9.52 -1.83 4.11
N PRO A 87 -10.63 -2.37 4.56
CA PRO A 87 -11.03 -3.78 4.59
C PRO A 87 -11.69 -4.28 3.30
N GLN A 88 -12.10 -3.36 2.39
CA GLN A 88 -12.80 -3.74 1.17
C GLN A 88 -11.86 -4.25 0.08
N VAL A 89 -10.62 -3.77 0.11
CA VAL A 89 -9.57 -4.06 -0.88
C VAL A 89 -8.23 -4.24 -0.20
N GLU A 90 -7.31 -4.88 -0.88
CA GLU A 90 -5.89 -4.94 -0.54
C GLU A 90 -5.08 -4.10 -1.54
N ALA A 91 -3.83 -3.78 -1.21
CA ALA A 91 -2.92 -3.14 -2.17
C ALA A 91 -2.58 -4.05 -3.35
N VAL A 92 -2.78 -5.35 -3.20
CA VAL A 92 -2.47 -6.35 -4.23
C VAL A 92 -3.50 -6.33 -5.33
N TYR A 93 -3.03 -6.23 -6.57
CA TYR A 93 -3.86 -6.31 -7.76
C TYR A 93 -3.41 -7.52 -8.60
N TYR A 94 -4.29 -8.49 -8.74
CA TYR A 94 -3.98 -9.76 -9.38
C TYR A 94 -4.19 -9.80 -10.90
N PRO A 95 -5.11 -9.03 -11.52
CA PRO A 95 -5.19 -8.92 -12.97
C PRO A 95 -3.95 -8.27 -13.56
N PHE A 96 -3.72 -8.48 -14.88
CA PHE A 96 -2.65 -7.81 -15.59
C PHE A 96 -2.82 -6.29 -15.53
N THR A 97 -1.77 -5.61 -15.11
CA THR A 97 -1.70 -4.15 -15.12
C THR A 97 -0.30 -3.72 -15.53
N ARG A 98 -0.20 -2.55 -16.11
CA ARG A 98 1.04 -1.96 -16.57
C ARG A 98 1.09 -0.48 -16.25
N MET A 99 2.29 0.05 -16.10
CA MET A 99 2.54 1.47 -15.92
C MET A 99 1.84 2.09 -14.69
N SER A 100 1.56 1.27 -13.66
CA SER A 100 1.12 1.81 -12.39
C SER A 100 2.24 2.62 -11.74
N VAL A 101 1.97 3.90 -11.50
CA VAL A 101 2.94 4.82 -10.88
C VAL A 101 3.39 4.37 -9.48
N ARG A 102 2.59 3.51 -8.84
CA ARG A 102 2.80 3.06 -7.47
C ARG A 102 3.56 1.73 -7.36
N THR A 103 3.60 0.95 -8.42
CA THR A 103 4.20 -0.40 -8.42
C THR A 103 5.19 -0.60 -9.56
N ASP A 104 4.77 -1.11 -10.71
CA ASP A 104 5.67 -1.49 -11.82
C ASP A 104 6.44 -0.31 -12.39
N ARG A 105 5.82 0.87 -12.54
CA ARG A 105 6.52 2.07 -13.00
C ARG A 105 7.54 2.57 -11.97
N LEU A 106 7.20 2.54 -10.67
CA LEU A 106 8.14 2.89 -9.61
C LEU A 106 9.34 1.94 -9.58
N ALA A 107 9.11 0.64 -9.84
CA ALA A 107 10.20 -0.33 -9.91
C ALA A 107 11.24 0.01 -10.99
N GLN A 108 10.81 0.62 -12.13
CA GLN A 108 11.74 1.04 -13.19
C GLN A 108 12.72 2.13 -12.74
N ALA A 109 12.46 2.80 -11.64
CA ALA A 109 13.40 3.72 -11.01
C ALA A 109 14.52 3.00 -10.22
N GLY A 110 14.65 1.67 -10.29
CA GLY A 110 15.71 0.88 -9.67
C GLY A 110 15.41 0.40 -8.26
N PHE A 111 14.15 0.11 -7.98
CA PHE A 111 13.67 -0.45 -6.71
C PHE A 111 13.04 -1.83 -6.90
N ILE A 112 13.13 -2.67 -5.88
CA ILE A 112 12.17 -3.77 -5.73
C ILE A 112 10.91 -3.16 -5.11
N VAL A 113 9.77 -3.29 -5.78
CA VAL A 113 8.49 -2.82 -5.24
C VAL A 113 7.61 -4.02 -4.96
N ILE A 114 6.98 -4.06 -3.80
CA ILE A 114 6.02 -5.10 -3.46
C ILE A 114 4.65 -4.52 -3.14
N SER A 115 3.63 -5.32 -3.36
CA SER A 115 2.33 -5.18 -2.72
C SER A 115 1.97 -6.55 -2.12
N VAL A 116 1.48 -6.57 -0.90
CA VAL A 116 1.13 -7.81 -0.20
C VAL A 116 -0.20 -7.65 0.51
N GLY A 117 -1.00 -8.72 0.52
CA GLY A 117 -2.20 -8.80 1.33
C GLY A 117 -1.85 -8.88 2.82
N GLN A 118 -2.79 -8.50 3.66
CA GLN A 118 -2.64 -8.53 5.12
C GLN A 118 -3.93 -9.01 5.78
N ARG A 119 -3.83 -9.54 6.99
CA ARG A 119 -5.02 -9.92 7.75
C ARG A 119 -5.91 -8.69 8.01
N GLY A 120 -7.19 -8.85 7.75
CA GLY A 120 -8.17 -7.76 7.71
C GLY A 120 -8.43 -7.21 6.31
N GLY A 121 -7.73 -7.73 5.29
CA GLY A 121 -7.83 -7.30 3.89
C GLY A 121 -9.04 -7.87 3.15
N HIS A 122 -8.84 -8.32 1.92
CA HIS A 122 -9.88 -8.60 0.93
C HIS A 122 -10.94 -9.63 1.39
N PRO A 123 -12.24 -9.34 1.27
CA PRO A 123 -13.32 -10.19 1.78
C PRO A 123 -13.43 -11.55 1.07
N SER A 124 -12.95 -11.68 -0.17
CA SER A 124 -13.00 -12.94 -0.93
C SER A 124 -12.07 -14.04 -0.39
N ARG A 125 -11.13 -13.72 0.51
CA ARG A 125 -10.23 -14.71 1.13
C ARG A 125 -10.99 -15.64 2.08
N SER A 126 -11.59 -15.06 3.11
CA SER A 126 -12.49 -15.72 4.05
C SER A 126 -13.07 -14.70 5.04
N LYS A 127 -14.16 -15.05 5.70
CA LYS A 127 -14.75 -14.22 6.77
C LYS A 127 -13.75 -13.94 7.90
N TRP A 128 -12.98 -14.92 8.33
CA TRP A 128 -11.98 -14.79 9.39
C TRP A 128 -10.85 -13.84 8.99
N TYR A 129 -10.31 -14.02 7.80
CA TYR A 129 -9.25 -13.17 7.27
C TYR A 129 -9.73 -11.73 7.16
N HIS A 130 -10.88 -11.51 6.55
CA HIS A 130 -11.46 -10.17 6.35
C HIS A 130 -11.77 -9.47 7.68
N ASN A 131 -12.41 -10.17 8.61
CA ASN A 131 -12.86 -9.56 9.87
C ASN A 131 -11.72 -9.37 10.88
N TYR A 132 -10.54 -9.92 10.64
CA TYR A 132 -9.42 -9.84 11.56
C TYR A 132 -9.02 -8.40 11.89
N GLY A 133 -9.15 -7.49 10.94
CA GLY A 133 -8.81 -6.08 11.10
C GLY A 133 -9.88 -5.22 11.78
N TYR A 134 -11.07 -5.74 12.07
CA TYR A 134 -12.14 -4.95 12.69
C TYR A 134 -11.73 -4.48 14.10
N GLY A 135 -11.80 -3.17 14.31
CA GLY A 135 -11.38 -2.55 15.56
C GLY A 135 -9.87 -2.37 15.73
N ASN A 136 -9.04 -2.87 14.82
CA ASN A 136 -7.60 -2.59 14.76
C ASN A 136 -7.04 -2.78 13.34
N MET A 137 -7.38 -1.87 12.45
CA MET A 137 -6.96 -1.91 11.04
C MET A 137 -5.57 -1.29 10.78
N ARG A 138 -4.76 -1.11 11.80
CA ARG A 138 -3.39 -0.59 11.68
C ARG A 138 -2.34 -1.57 12.15
N ASP A 139 -2.44 -2.03 13.39
CA ASP A 139 -1.31 -2.72 14.03
C ASP A 139 -1.08 -4.12 13.44
N TYR A 140 -2.15 -4.87 13.17
CA TYR A 140 -2.05 -6.19 12.53
C TYR A 140 -1.55 -6.11 11.09
N PRO A 141 -2.15 -5.29 10.22
CA PRO A 141 -1.62 -5.10 8.86
C PRO A 141 -0.16 -4.67 8.85
N LEU A 142 0.25 -3.71 9.67
CA LEU A 142 1.64 -3.25 9.69
C LEU A 142 2.62 -4.33 10.14
N ALA A 143 2.24 -5.15 11.13
CA ALA A 143 3.05 -6.30 11.53
C ALA A 143 3.19 -7.32 10.39
N ASP A 144 2.11 -7.58 9.65
CA ASP A 144 2.11 -8.48 8.49
C ASP A 144 3.03 -7.96 7.37
N HIS A 145 2.95 -6.67 7.04
CA HIS A 145 3.80 -6.04 6.03
C HIS A 145 5.29 -6.09 6.41
N LYS A 146 5.61 -5.75 7.66
CA LYS A 146 6.99 -5.81 8.15
C LYS A 146 7.58 -7.22 8.01
N VAL A 147 6.86 -8.23 8.49
CA VAL A 147 7.29 -9.64 8.42
C VAL A 147 7.38 -10.14 6.97
N ALA A 148 6.50 -9.66 6.07
CA ALA A 148 6.57 -9.99 4.66
C ALA A 148 7.87 -9.48 4.03
N VAL A 149 8.26 -8.24 4.29
CA VAL A 149 9.55 -7.68 3.81
C VAL A 149 10.73 -8.46 4.37
N GLU A 150 10.72 -8.80 5.67
CA GLU A 150 11.78 -9.59 6.32
C GLU A 150 11.94 -10.97 5.69
N GLN A 151 10.82 -11.68 5.42
CA GLN A 151 10.86 -12.99 4.76
C GLN A 151 11.37 -12.91 3.33
N LEU A 152 10.98 -11.88 2.58
CA LEU A 152 11.46 -11.69 1.21
C LEU A 152 12.96 -11.36 1.18
N ALA A 153 13.46 -10.52 2.08
CA ALA A 153 14.88 -10.23 2.20
C ALA A 153 15.70 -11.46 2.60
N ALA A 154 15.15 -12.30 3.48
CA ALA A 154 15.79 -13.58 3.85
C ALA A 154 15.87 -14.57 2.67
N ARG A 155 14.87 -14.57 1.76
CA ARG A 155 14.84 -15.44 0.56
C ARG A 155 15.70 -14.94 -0.59
N HIS A 156 15.82 -13.60 -0.71
CA HIS A 156 16.39 -12.96 -1.91
C HIS A 156 17.54 -12.03 -1.53
N LYS A 157 18.76 -12.44 -1.81
CA LYS A 157 19.99 -11.66 -1.51
C LYS A 157 20.05 -10.32 -2.24
N PHE A 158 19.25 -10.13 -3.28
CA PHE A 158 19.15 -8.86 -4.00
C PHE A 158 18.28 -7.81 -3.29
N ILE A 159 17.65 -8.13 -2.16
CA ILE A 159 16.86 -7.18 -1.36
C ILE A 159 17.71 -6.66 -0.18
N ASP A 160 17.85 -5.35 -0.08
CA ASP A 160 18.52 -4.70 1.05
C ASP A 160 17.50 -4.38 2.17
N ILE A 161 17.56 -5.14 3.24
CA ILE A 161 16.68 -4.97 4.40
C ILE A 161 16.98 -3.69 5.21
N ASP A 162 18.13 -3.07 4.99
CA ASP A 162 18.49 -1.81 5.62
C ASP A 162 18.00 -0.58 4.85
N ARG A 163 17.42 -0.78 3.67
CA ARG A 163 16.89 0.26 2.78
C ARG A 163 15.42 0.01 2.42
N VAL A 164 14.56 0.02 3.45
CA VAL A 164 13.11 -0.23 3.29
C VAL A 164 12.34 1.07 3.24
N GLY A 165 11.58 1.25 2.17
CA GLY A 165 10.59 2.31 2.01
C GLY A 165 9.16 1.80 2.11
N ILE A 166 8.23 2.73 2.34
CA ILE A 166 6.79 2.45 2.32
C ILE A 166 6.01 3.61 1.75
N HIS A 167 5.00 3.34 0.96
CA HIS A 167 4.08 4.39 0.53
C HIS A 167 2.65 3.87 0.35
N GLY A 168 1.72 4.80 0.43
CA GLY A 168 0.32 4.51 0.20
C GLY A 168 -0.52 5.78 0.11
N HIS A 169 -1.75 5.62 -0.33
CA HIS A 169 -2.70 6.70 -0.53
C HIS A 169 -3.94 6.48 0.33
N SER A 170 -4.55 7.55 0.84
CA SER A 170 -5.77 7.46 1.67
C SER A 170 -5.52 6.64 2.94
N GLY A 171 -6.23 5.55 3.16
CA GLY A 171 -5.89 4.57 4.20
C GLY A 171 -4.45 4.10 4.14
N GLY A 172 -3.87 3.97 2.93
CA GLY A 172 -2.45 3.68 2.74
C GLY A 172 -1.53 4.81 3.20
N GLY A 173 -1.93 6.08 3.06
CA GLY A 173 -1.23 7.22 3.62
C GLY A 173 -1.23 7.20 5.15
N PHE A 174 -2.39 6.90 5.76
CA PHE A 174 -2.47 6.65 7.20
C PHE A 174 -1.49 5.55 7.63
N MET A 175 -1.47 4.42 6.91
CA MET A 175 -0.59 3.29 7.19
C MET A 175 0.89 3.64 7.03
N SER A 176 1.27 4.37 5.98
CA SER A 176 2.67 4.75 5.72
C SER A 176 3.25 5.63 6.83
N THR A 177 2.49 6.63 7.28
CA THR A 177 2.88 7.46 8.45
C THR A 177 2.94 6.63 9.72
N ALA A 178 1.96 5.75 9.95
CA ALA A 178 1.96 4.88 11.12
C ALA A 178 3.17 3.91 11.11
N ALA A 179 3.50 3.33 9.97
CA ALA A 179 4.61 2.39 9.81
C ALA A 179 5.95 3.00 10.20
N ILE A 180 6.28 4.18 9.66
CA ILE A 180 7.57 4.82 9.93
C ILE A 180 7.67 5.37 11.37
N CYS A 181 6.53 5.63 12.01
CA CYS A 181 6.50 6.00 13.43
C CYS A 181 6.55 4.78 14.35
N GLN A 182 5.86 3.69 14.00
CA GLN A 182 5.73 2.50 14.86
C GLN A 182 6.92 1.56 14.73
N TYR A 183 7.56 1.52 13.55
CA TYR A 183 8.78 0.77 13.25
C TYR A 183 9.91 1.70 12.77
N PRO A 184 10.34 2.67 13.63
CA PRO A 184 11.20 3.77 13.19
C PRO A 184 12.63 3.34 12.82
N ASP A 185 13.05 2.15 13.23
CA ASP A 185 14.36 1.60 12.88
C ASP A 185 14.27 0.69 11.64
N PHE A 186 13.09 0.30 11.22
CA PHE A 186 12.86 -0.55 10.05
C PHE A 186 12.63 0.25 8.77
N TYR A 187 11.61 1.11 8.74
CA TYR A 187 11.32 1.96 7.57
C TYR A 187 12.20 3.20 7.56
N LYS A 188 13.00 3.39 6.49
CA LYS A 188 13.93 4.51 6.34
C LYS A 188 13.30 5.73 5.66
N ALA A 189 12.34 5.49 4.75
CA ALA A 189 11.61 6.53 4.06
C ALA A 189 10.14 6.15 3.90
N ALA A 190 9.24 7.12 4.06
CA ALA A 190 7.82 6.95 3.83
C ALA A 190 7.24 8.10 3.00
N VAL A 191 6.39 7.78 2.02
CA VAL A 191 5.59 8.78 1.29
C VAL A 191 4.13 8.52 1.60
N SER A 192 3.51 9.45 2.30
CA SER A 192 2.16 9.37 2.83
C SER A 192 1.23 10.31 2.10
N CYS A 193 0.29 9.76 1.32
CA CYS A 193 -0.57 10.54 0.44
C CYS A 193 -2.00 10.57 0.97
N ALA A 194 -2.56 11.77 1.16
CA ALA A 194 -3.97 12.02 1.50
C ALA A 194 -4.50 11.14 2.65
N GLY A 195 -3.69 10.93 3.69
CA GLY A 195 -3.99 9.99 4.77
C GLY A 195 -5.01 10.51 5.78
N ASN A 196 -5.92 9.64 6.21
CA ASN A 196 -6.87 9.90 7.30
C ASN A 196 -6.19 9.71 8.67
N HIS A 197 -5.23 10.57 8.97
CA HIS A 197 -4.31 10.44 10.09
C HIS A 197 -4.94 10.57 11.47
N ASP A 198 -6.06 11.29 11.56
CA ASP A 198 -6.82 11.48 12.78
C ASP A 198 -8.29 11.15 12.55
N ASN A 199 -8.67 9.94 12.88
CA ASN A 199 -10.02 9.45 12.64
C ASN A 199 -11.12 10.13 13.49
N ARG A 200 -10.75 11.04 14.40
CA ARG A 200 -11.71 11.92 15.10
C ARG A 200 -12.28 13.01 14.19
N ILE A 201 -11.63 13.28 13.04
CA ILE A 201 -12.07 14.25 12.02
C ILE A 201 -12.27 13.62 10.65
N TYR A 202 -12.48 12.31 10.59
CA TYR A 202 -12.80 11.56 9.38
C TYR A 202 -14.23 11.01 9.47
N ASN A 203 -14.66 10.23 8.48
CA ASN A 203 -15.96 9.59 8.46
C ASN A 203 -16.18 8.74 9.72
N ARG A 204 -17.14 9.16 10.57
CA ARG A 204 -17.39 8.57 11.88
C ARG A 204 -17.70 7.08 11.79
N TRP A 205 -18.63 6.70 10.90
CA TRP A 205 -19.02 5.30 10.74
C TRP A 205 -17.84 4.41 10.38
N TRP A 206 -17.01 4.85 9.40
CA TRP A 206 -15.82 4.12 9.00
C TRP A 206 -14.81 4.02 10.16
N SER A 207 -14.58 5.10 10.83
CA SER A 207 -13.62 5.18 11.94
C SER A 207 -14.02 4.32 13.13
N GLU A 208 -15.29 4.35 13.54
CA GLU A 208 -15.79 3.53 14.64
C GLU A 208 -15.69 2.03 14.32
N THR A 209 -16.09 1.64 13.10
CA THR A 209 -16.06 0.24 12.65
C THR A 209 -14.64 -0.32 12.60
N HIS A 210 -13.71 0.41 12.01
CA HIS A 210 -12.40 -0.13 11.67
C HIS A 210 -11.32 0.17 12.69
N HIS A 211 -11.43 1.25 13.45
CA HIS A 211 -10.49 1.60 14.51
C HIS A 211 -10.99 1.21 15.91
N GLY A 212 -12.22 0.78 15.99
CA GLY A 212 -12.86 0.37 17.24
C GLY A 212 -13.03 1.51 18.23
N VAL A 213 -14.07 1.40 19.03
CA VAL A 213 -14.38 2.35 20.10
C VAL A 213 -14.34 1.61 21.43
N LYS A 214 -13.82 2.27 22.45
CA LYS A 214 -13.91 1.82 23.84
C LYS A 214 -14.54 2.90 24.70
N GLU A 215 -15.34 2.46 25.61
CA GLU A 215 -15.86 3.29 26.69
C GLU A 215 -14.77 3.50 27.74
N VAL A 216 -14.66 4.73 28.21
CA VAL A 216 -13.77 5.11 29.32
C VAL A 216 -14.60 5.85 30.34
N VAL A 217 -14.71 5.28 31.53
CA VAL A 217 -15.40 5.88 32.66
C VAL A 217 -14.37 6.55 33.60
N SER A 218 -14.54 7.84 33.87
CA SER A 218 -13.67 8.56 34.76
C SER A 218 -13.94 8.19 36.23
N GLU A 219 -13.03 8.54 37.13
CA GLU A 219 -13.25 8.39 38.59
C GLU A 219 -14.51 9.13 39.12
N LYS A 220 -14.95 10.15 38.39
CA LYS A 220 -16.17 10.91 38.73
C LYS A 220 -17.44 10.30 38.12
N GLY A 221 -17.33 9.18 37.40
CA GLY A 221 -18.47 8.53 36.74
C GLY A 221 -18.81 9.07 35.36
N ASP A 222 -18.03 10.06 34.83
CA ASP A 222 -18.28 10.59 33.50
C ASP A 222 -17.84 9.55 32.44
N THR A 223 -18.69 9.28 31.46
CA THR A 223 -18.43 8.35 30.39
C THR A 223 -17.99 9.07 29.13
N THR A 224 -16.87 8.64 28.55
CA THR A 224 -16.36 9.10 27.26
C THR A 224 -16.06 7.91 26.34
N PHE A 225 -16.07 8.17 25.02
CA PHE A 225 -15.76 7.16 24.02
C PHE A 225 -14.49 7.57 23.24
N VAL A 226 -13.53 6.68 23.17
CA VAL A 226 -12.25 6.92 22.46
C VAL A 226 -11.95 5.79 21.48
N TYR A 227 -11.25 6.09 20.41
CA TYR A 227 -10.78 5.06 19.49
C TYR A 227 -9.72 4.18 20.17
N LYS A 228 -9.74 2.87 19.87
CA LYS A 228 -8.76 1.90 20.40
C LYS A 228 -7.37 2.11 19.84
N ILE A 229 -7.29 2.57 18.59
CA ILE A 229 -6.03 2.81 17.89
C ILE A 229 -5.60 4.25 18.10
N ALA A 230 -4.36 4.47 18.52
CA ALA A 230 -3.79 5.80 18.60
C ALA A 230 -3.75 6.47 17.21
N THR A 231 -4.06 7.76 17.13
CA THR A 231 -3.96 8.52 15.90
C THR A 231 -2.50 8.73 15.49
N ASN A 232 -2.23 9.00 14.21
CA ASN A 232 -0.86 9.29 13.77
C ASN A 232 -0.24 10.52 14.48
N PRO A 233 -0.98 11.62 14.74
CA PRO A 233 -0.48 12.69 15.60
C PRO A 233 0.01 12.23 16.98
N GLN A 234 -0.65 11.26 17.61
CA GLN A 234 -0.24 10.76 18.93
C GLN A 234 1.09 9.99 18.92
N ILE A 235 1.42 9.33 17.79
CA ILE A 235 2.65 8.55 17.62
C ILE A 235 3.75 9.31 16.86
N ALA A 236 3.50 10.50 16.34
CA ALA A 236 4.40 11.28 15.51
C ALA A 236 5.79 11.54 16.17
N LYS A 237 5.85 11.64 17.50
CA LYS A 237 7.11 11.79 18.25
C LYS A 237 8.09 10.64 18.05
N GLN A 238 7.64 9.49 17.59
CA GLN A 238 8.48 8.30 17.36
C GLN A 238 9.21 8.33 16.01
N LEU A 239 8.89 9.27 15.12
CA LEU A 239 9.53 9.39 13.82
C LEU A 239 11.06 9.49 13.93
N LYS A 240 11.78 8.63 13.17
CA LYS A 240 13.25 8.69 13.03
C LYS A 240 13.69 8.80 11.57
N GLY A 241 12.98 8.13 10.64
CA GLY A 241 13.27 8.14 9.20
C GLY A 241 12.72 9.37 8.49
N ASN A 242 12.78 9.35 7.16
CA ASN A 242 12.37 10.45 6.30
C ASN A 242 10.89 10.30 5.91
N LEU A 243 10.08 11.32 6.15
CA LEU A 243 8.63 11.33 5.88
C LEU A 243 8.27 12.48 4.96
N LEU A 244 7.67 12.13 3.80
CA LEU A 244 7.01 13.09 2.91
C LEU A 244 5.49 12.94 3.04
N LEU A 245 4.82 14.03 3.40
CA LEU A 245 3.36 14.14 3.45
C LEU A 245 2.87 14.84 2.19
N ILE A 246 1.94 14.21 1.45
CA ILE A 246 1.36 14.79 0.23
C ILE A 246 -0.16 14.88 0.37
N HIS A 247 -0.77 16.03 0.02
CA HIS A 247 -2.22 16.19 0.08
C HIS A 247 -2.73 17.16 -1.00
N GLY A 248 -3.90 16.88 -1.56
CA GLY A 248 -4.63 17.84 -2.41
C GLY A 248 -5.35 18.86 -1.52
N ASP A 249 -5.25 20.14 -1.84
CA ASP A 249 -5.81 21.23 -1.01
C ASP A 249 -7.34 21.26 -0.97
N ILE A 250 -8.00 20.73 -2.02
CA ILE A 250 -9.46 20.64 -2.11
C ILE A 250 -9.96 19.19 -1.99
N ASP A 251 -9.23 18.33 -1.26
CA ASP A 251 -9.66 16.97 -0.98
C ASP A 251 -10.95 16.97 -0.16
N ASN A 252 -12.03 16.47 -0.75
CA ASN A 252 -13.36 16.41 -0.16
C ASN A 252 -13.74 15.04 0.42
N ASN A 253 -12.82 14.07 0.35
CA ASN A 253 -12.95 12.75 0.97
C ASN A 253 -12.19 12.72 2.31
N VAL A 254 -10.87 12.94 2.26
CA VAL A 254 -10.04 13.07 3.45
C VAL A 254 -9.61 14.52 3.58
N HIS A 255 -10.27 15.27 4.45
CA HIS A 255 -9.99 16.70 4.62
C HIS A 255 -8.50 16.95 4.94
N PRO A 256 -7.82 17.94 4.27
CA PRO A 256 -6.39 18.24 4.46
C PRO A 256 -5.98 18.52 5.92
N GLY A 257 -6.93 18.92 6.75
CA GLY A 257 -6.76 19.03 8.20
C GLY A 257 -6.21 17.77 8.87
N ASN A 258 -6.41 16.58 8.26
CA ASN A 258 -5.79 15.34 8.75
C ASN A 258 -4.26 15.41 8.67
N THR A 259 -3.73 15.85 7.55
CA THR A 259 -2.28 16.06 7.36
C THR A 259 -1.76 17.19 8.25
N LEU A 260 -2.48 18.32 8.35
CA LEU A 260 -2.08 19.43 9.20
C LEU A 260 -1.99 19.06 10.69
N ARG A 261 -2.81 18.15 11.18
CA ARG A 261 -2.69 17.63 12.55
C ARG A 261 -1.42 16.79 12.77
N VAL A 262 -0.99 16.04 11.78
CA VAL A 262 0.31 15.34 11.83
C VAL A 262 1.46 16.34 11.81
N VAL A 263 1.38 17.35 10.94
CA VAL A 263 2.37 18.43 10.83
C VAL A 263 2.53 19.15 12.18
N ASP A 264 1.44 19.57 12.83
CA ASP A 264 1.49 20.19 14.15
C ASP A 264 2.18 19.29 15.19
N ALA A 265 1.82 18.01 15.23
CA ALA A 265 2.40 17.06 16.16
C ALA A 265 3.91 16.82 15.91
N LEU A 266 4.33 16.75 14.64
CA LEU A 266 5.73 16.60 14.27
C LEU A 266 6.56 17.83 14.66
N ILE A 267 6.04 19.04 14.38
CA ILE A 267 6.69 20.31 14.77
C ILE A 267 6.86 20.39 16.29
N ARG A 268 5.79 20.12 17.05
CA ARG A 268 5.84 20.12 18.51
C ARG A 268 6.80 19.08 19.09
N ALA A 269 7.00 17.98 18.38
CA ALA A 269 7.94 16.92 18.74
C ALA A 269 9.39 17.20 18.25
N GLY A 270 9.64 18.34 17.59
CA GLY A 270 10.95 18.70 17.05
C GLY A 270 11.41 17.78 15.91
N LYS A 271 10.48 17.16 15.16
CA LYS A 271 10.77 16.24 14.06
C LYS A 271 10.91 16.99 12.74
N ARG A 272 11.84 16.53 11.89
CA ARG A 272 11.98 17.00 10.51
C ARG A 272 11.17 16.11 9.60
N PHE A 273 10.51 16.70 8.61
CA PHE A 273 9.70 16.04 7.61
C PHE A 273 9.53 16.96 6.40
N ASP A 274 9.07 16.39 5.29
CA ASP A 274 8.75 17.14 4.09
C ASP A 274 7.23 17.15 3.86
N MET A 275 6.73 18.20 3.21
CA MET A 275 5.32 18.31 2.88
C MET A 275 5.15 18.90 1.47
N LEU A 276 4.22 18.34 0.71
CA LEU A 276 3.80 18.82 -0.60
C LEU A 276 2.27 18.98 -0.62
N ILE A 277 1.80 20.19 -0.87
CA ILE A 277 0.40 20.44 -1.18
C ILE A 277 0.27 20.51 -2.69
N LEU A 278 -0.70 19.77 -3.23
CA LEU A 278 -1.06 19.77 -4.65
C LEU A 278 -2.27 20.69 -4.85
N PRO A 279 -2.05 21.92 -5.40
CA PRO A 279 -3.12 22.90 -5.55
C PRO A 279 -4.21 22.41 -6.50
N GLN A 280 -5.48 22.72 -6.18
CA GLN A 280 -6.68 22.36 -6.95
C GLN A 280 -6.87 20.85 -7.13
N GLN A 281 -6.16 20.01 -6.36
CA GLN A 281 -6.31 18.57 -6.43
C GLN A 281 -7.25 18.05 -5.37
N ARG A 282 -8.11 17.11 -5.79
CA ARG A 282 -8.97 16.32 -4.94
C ARG A 282 -8.23 15.09 -4.41
N HIS A 283 -8.95 14.13 -3.88
CA HIS A 283 -8.39 12.91 -3.28
C HIS A 283 -7.48 12.09 -4.22
N GLY A 284 -7.72 12.10 -5.53
CA GLY A 284 -7.00 11.27 -6.51
C GLY A 284 -5.82 11.93 -7.23
N PHE A 285 -5.46 13.19 -6.93
CA PHE A 285 -4.38 13.98 -7.56
C PHE A 285 -4.53 14.28 -9.06
N GLY A 286 -5.61 13.84 -9.72
CA GLY A 286 -6.04 14.23 -11.06
C GLY A 286 -4.91 14.30 -12.10
N ASP A 287 -4.76 15.46 -12.71
CA ASP A 287 -3.75 15.77 -13.72
C ASP A 287 -2.33 15.95 -13.16
N MET A 288 -2.18 16.04 -11.82
CA MET A 288 -0.86 16.08 -11.17
C MET A 288 -0.25 14.71 -10.88
N ASN A 289 -0.87 13.61 -11.35
CA ASN A 289 -0.34 12.26 -11.11
C ASN A 289 1.08 12.05 -11.69
N GLU A 290 1.42 12.69 -12.81
CA GLU A 290 2.78 12.59 -13.37
C GLU A 290 3.80 13.32 -12.49
N TYR A 291 3.47 14.53 -12.03
CA TYR A 291 4.30 15.26 -11.06
C TYR A 291 4.46 14.48 -9.75
N PHE A 292 3.37 13.92 -9.24
CA PHE A 292 3.40 13.05 -8.07
C PHE A 292 4.34 11.85 -8.25
N TYR A 293 4.31 11.20 -9.42
CA TYR A 293 5.20 10.07 -9.72
C TYR A 293 6.68 10.47 -9.60
N TRP A 294 7.08 11.60 -10.21
CA TRP A 294 8.46 12.05 -10.13
C TRP A 294 8.86 12.42 -8.70
N ARG A 295 7.98 13.06 -7.94
CA ARG A 295 8.23 13.34 -6.52
C ARG A 295 8.40 12.05 -5.68
N LEU A 296 7.64 11.01 -5.99
CA LEU A 296 7.78 9.70 -5.37
C LEU A 296 9.16 9.07 -5.69
N VAL A 297 9.56 9.09 -6.97
CA VAL A 297 10.86 8.59 -7.43
C VAL A 297 12.00 9.37 -6.80
N ASP A 298 11.97 10.70 -6.85
CA ASP A 298 13.02 11.57 -6.28
C ASP A 298 13.20 11.28 -4.78
N TYR A 299 12.09 11.26 -4.03
CA TYR A 299 12.15 11.08 -2.59
C TYR A 299 12.74 9.74 -2.18
N PHE A 300 12.31 8.65 -2.80
CA PHE A 300 12.89 7.35 -2.53
C PHE A 300 14.34 7.22 -3.05
N SER A 301 14.67 7.86 -4.15
CA SER A 301 16.04 7.87 -4.66
C SER A 301 17.00 8.59 -3.69
N GLU A 302 16.61 9.74 -3.18
CA GLU A 302 17.40 10.52 -2.23
C GLU A 302 17.66 9.76 -0.91
N HIS A 303 16.63 9.08 -0.40
CA HIS A 303 16.70 8.50 0.94
C HIS A 303 16.98 7.00 1.01
N LEU A 304 16.86 6.27 -0.10
CA LEU A 304 17.08 4.81 -0.15
C LEU A 304 18.23 4.38 -1.06
N ARG A 305 18.68 5.21 -2.02
CA ARG A 305 19.86 4.85 -2.81
C ARG A 305 21.13 5.26 -2.05
N LYS A 306 22.12 4.39 -2.11
CA LYS A 306 23.50 4.78 -1.78
C LYS A 306 24.10 5.34 -3.06
N GLU A 307 24.78 6.46 -2.98
CA GLU A 307 25.66 6.97 -4.02
C GLU A 307 26.75 5.95 -4.38
#